data_45d647807f41b3ab63d7897868dc9201
#
_entry.id   45d647807f41b3ab63d7897868dc9201
#
_cell.length_a   1.000
_cell.length_b   1.000
_cell.length_c   1.000
_cell.angle_alpha   90.00
_cell.angle_beta   90.00
_cell.angle_gamma   90.00
#
_symmetry.space_group_name_H-M   'P 1'
#
loop_
_entity.id
_entity.type
_entity.pdbx_description
1 polymer ?
#
loop_
_entity_poly.entity_id
_entity_poly.type
_entity_poly.pdbx_seq_one_letter_code
_entity_poly.pdbx_strand_id
1 'polypeptide(L)'
;MFLRYLFMELKRSLYLLPKILIGAEILVLAMGIVSFVGISAMDKSSAEIKKSVVAMYIPDGGATEDMALSIVENMESVGTLCKFEVVDSKDKVKNMVENGSALGGVILPSDYIHSILKGENLHPILILPKGTDLNNKLFENLAEGGCGIFAAVQAGVYSVQDALLAKTGKEVSILKLAELDMEYVNTVLPRATYFDTNMVNSESDLTVKEYYLSMALAMVILLAGMAMAPVVSGHNRAFYNKLKMSGVGFLLNSLVVNIIVFLIYAVIYLIILGLFCILRVDIQFNILSFVMPCFIGSIFTTAIYTLCGDRSYGGLLIFAFSMVFGFLGGAFVPVSLLPDTIKAISPYSPVNIVGSQIMGMFSAYDYASLKYGIVFAVFLYVVTALKGAIKRWVSFGEYWFI
;
A
#
# COMPACT_ATOMS: atom_id res chain seq x y z
N MET A 1 -25.89 39.72 -4.76
CA MET A 1 -24.44 40.01 -4.87
C MET A 1 -23.60 38.76 -5.02
N PHE A 2 -23.75 37.77 -4.16
CA PHE A 2 -23.05 36.46 -4.21
C PHE A 2 -23.12 35.80 -5.60
N LEU A 3 -24.32 35.59 -6.14
CA LEU A 3 -24.52 34.94 -7.44
C LEU A 3 -23.84 35.70 -8.60
N ARG A 4 -23.85 37.05 -8.58
CA ARG A 4 -23.17 37.84 -9.62
C ARG A 4 -21.66 37.70 -9.53
N TYR A 5 -21.10 37.64 -8.33
CA TYR A 5 -19.68 37.40 -8.10
C TYR A 5 -19.28 35.98 -8.51
N LEU A 6 -20.04 34.98 -8.10
CA LEU A 6 -19.83 33.57 -8.51
C LEU A 6 -19.85 33.42 -10.04
N PHE A 7 -20.82 34.03 -10.71
CA PHE A 7 -20.93 33.94 -12.17
C PHE A 7 -19.75 34.63 -12.89
N MET A 8 -19.30 35.77 -12.38
CA MET A 8 -18.13 36.50 -12.91
C MET A 8 -16.85 35.66 -12.78
N GLU A 9 -16.62 35.03 -11.61
CA GLU A 9 -15.48 34.18 -11.38
C GLU A 9 -15.58 32.86 -12.19
N LEU A 10 -16.77 32.32 -12.35
CA LEU A 10 -17.02 31.16 -13.21
C LEU A 10 -16.64 31.45 -14.66
N LYS A 11 -17.08 32.59 -15.20
CA LYS A 11 -16.75 33.03 -16.58
C LYS A 11 -15.23 33.22 -16.74
N ARG A 12 -14.55 33.77 -15.75
CA ARG A 12 -13.10 33.89 -15.74
C ARG A 12 -12.40 32.56 -15.70
N SER A 13 -12.86 31.63 -14.86
CA SER A 13 -12.28 30.31 -14.72
C SER A 13 -12.47 29.44 -15.97
N LEU A 14 -13.61 29.56 -16.66
CA LEU A 14 -13.84 28.93 -17.96
C LEU A 14 -12.83 29.37 -19.03
N TYR A 15 -12.44 30.64 -19.02
CA TYR A 15 -11.38 31.16 -19.92
C TYR A 15 -10.01 30.59 -19.59
N LEU A 16 -9.72 30.32 -18.30
CA LEU A 16 -8.47 29.70 -17.85
C LEU A 16 -8.46 28.18 -17.94
N LEU A 17 -9.64 27.56 -18.04
CA LEU A 17 -9.85 26.11 -17.99
C LEU A 17 -8.98 25.35 -18.99
N PRO A 18 -8.82 25.73 -20.27
CA PRO A 18 -7.96 24.98 -21.20
C PRO A 18 -6.51 24.91 -20.75
N LYS A 19 -5.96 26.01 -20.18
CA LYS A 19 -4.58 26.04 -19.66
C LYS A 19 -4.41 25.14 -18.43
N ILE A 20 -5.43 25.11 -17.58
CA ILE A 20 -5.44 24.28 -16.37
C ILE A 20 -5.55 22.82 -16.74
N LEU A 21 -6.43 22.48 -17.69
CA LEU A 21 -6.60 21.11 -18.19
C LEU A 21 -5.31 20.57 -18.80
N ILE A 22 -4.64 21.34 -19.65
CA ILE A 22 -3.35 20.93 -20.23
C ILE A 22 -2.33 20.65 -19.11
N GLY A 23 -2.22 21.53 -18.10
CA GLY A 23 -1.32 21.33 -16.97
C GLY A 23 -1.69 20.10 -16.13
N ALA A 24 -2.97 19.87 -15.89
CA ALA A 24 -3.45 18.71 -15.15
C ALA A 24 -3.28 17.42 -15.95
N GLU A 25 -3.57 17.41 -17.25
CA GLU A 25 -3.43 16.25 -18.10
C GLU A 25 -1.97 15.81 -18.29
N ILE A 26 -1.03 16.74 -18.36
CA ILE A 26 0.41 16.41 -18.35
C ILE A 26 0.76 15.64 -17.07
N LEU A 27 0.24 16.05 -15.92
CA LEU A 27 0.44 15.32 -14.65
C LEU A 27 -0.23 13.94 -14.67
N VAL A 28 -1.45 13.83 -15.19
CA VAL A 28 -2.16 12.55 -15.35
C VAL A 28 -1.35 11.60 -16.22
N LEU A 29 -0.88 12.08 -17.37
CA LEU A 29 -0.05 11.28 -18.28
C LEU A 29 1.26 10.85 -17.64
N ALA A 30 1.96 11.76 -16.96
CA ALA A 30 3.20 11.44 -16.27
C ALA A 30 3.00 10.37 -15.19
N MET A 31 1.98 10.54 -14.34
CA MET A 31 1.64 9.55 -13.31
C MET A 31 1.11 8.24 -13.91
N GLY A 32 0.34 8.31 -15.00
CA GLY A 32 -0.13 7.14 -15.74
C GLY A 32 1.03 6.32 -16.31
N ILE A 33 2.04 6.97 -16.89
CA ILE A 33 3.25 6.31 -17.40
C ILE A 33 4.01 5.65 -16.24
N VAL A 34 4.22 6.36 -15.13
CA VAL A 34 4.91 5.81 -13.96
C VAL A 34 4.15 4.61 -13.38
N SER A 35 2.83 4.71 -13.25
CA SER A 35 1.98 3.61 -12.79
C SER A 35 2.01 2.42 -13.74
N PHE A 36 1.93 2.67 -15.05
CA PHE A 36 1.98 1.61 -16.07
C PHE A 36 3.34 0.89 -16.07
N VAL A 37 4.45 1.63 -15.99
CA VAL A 37 5.79 1.06 -15.89
C VAL A 37 5.94 0.28 -14.58
N GLY A 38 5.44 0.82 -13.47
CA GLY A 38 5.45 0.16 -12.17
C GLY A 38 4.67 -1.15 -12.17
N ILE A 39 3.43 -1.14 -12.67
CA ILE A 39 2.58 -2.33 -12.80
C ILE A 39 3.22 -3.35 -13.76
N SER A 40 3.75 -2.90 -14.90
CA SER A 40 4.42 -3.78 -15.87
C SER A 40 5.69 -4.41 -15.30
N ALA A 41 6.43 -3.70 -14.46
CA ALA A 41 7.58 -4.24 -13.74
C ALA A 41 7.14 -5.26 -12.68
N MET A 42 6.04 -5.01 -11.97
CA MET A 42 5.47 -5.95 -11.02
C MET A 42 4.88 -7.19 -11.71
N ASP A 43 4.18 -7.05 -12.85
CA ASP A 43 3.66 -8.17 -13.63
C ASP A 43 4.80 -9.03 -14.19
N LYS A 44 5.89 -8.43 -14.68
CA LYS A 44 7.09 -9.17 -15.09
C LYS A 44 7.78 -9.85 -13.92
N SER A 45 7.85 -9.21 -12.77
CA SER A 45 8.38 -9.82 -11.54
C SER A 45 7.44 -10.91 -10.99
N SER A 46 6.14 -10.80 -11.21
CA SER A 46 5.14 -11.81 -10.84
C SER A 46 5.04 -12.96 -11.87
N ALA A 47 5.24 -12.69 -13.17
CA ALA A 47 5.32 -13.71 -14.23
C ALA A 47 6.67 -14.45 -14.21
N GLU A 48 7.73 -13.82 -13.74
CA GLU A 48 8.96 -14.39 -13.23
C GLU A 48 8.94 -14.42 -11.69
N ILE A 49 7.98 -15.07 -11.07
CA ILE A 49 8.28 -15.78 -9.83
C ILE A 49 9.19 -16.93 -10.30
N LYS A 50 10.41 -16.60 -10.66
CA LYS A 50 11.52 -17.51 -10.55
C LYS A 50 11.44 -18.00 -9.14
N LYS A 51 11.02 -19.28 -8.96
CA LYS A 51 10.99 -19.89 -7.63
C LYS A 51 12.31 -19.52 -6.99
N SER A 52 12.24 -18.77 -5.90
CA SER A 52 13.46 -18.30 -5.25
C SER A 52 14.30 -19.49 -4.89
N VAL A 53 15.54 -19.52 -5.35
CA VAL A 53 16.42 -20.68 -5.10
C VAL A 53 16.81 -20.69 -3.63
N VAL A 54 16.59 -21.82 -2.96
CA VAL A 54 17.10 -22.08 -1.61
C VAL A 54 18.18 -23.16 -1.73
N ALA A 55 19.41 -22.79 -1.35
CA ALA A 55 20.53 -23.73 -1.41
C ALA A 55 20.46 -24.68 -0.20
N MET A 56 20.53 -25.99 -0.45
CA MET A 56 20.48 -27.01 0.61
C MET A 56 21.75 -27.88 0.55
N TYR A 57 22.34 -28.13 1.72
CA TYR A 57 23.42 -29.08 1.86
C TYR A 57 22.99 -30.23 2.75
N ILE A 58 23.10 -31.46 2.21
CA ILE A 58 22.76 -32.73 2.88
C ILE A 58 24.01 -33.61 2.88
N PRO A 59 24.64 -33.86 4.04
CA PRO A 59 25.92 -34.56 4.11
C PRO A 59 25.84 -36.06 3.74
N ASP A 60 24.68 -36.70 3.97
CA ASP A 60 24.55 -38.14 3.89
C ASP A 60 24.19 -38.66 2.49
N GLY A 61 23.75 -37.80 1.56
CA GLY A 61 23.45 -38.14 0.15
C GLY A 61 22.45 -39.29 -0.07
N GLY A 62 22.15 -39.59 -1.33
CA GLY A 62 21.36 -40.77 -1.72
C GLY A 62 19.92 -40.78 -1.21
N ALA A 63 19.43 -41.90 -0.67
CA ALA A 63 18.04 -42.06 -0.25
C ALA A 63 17.60 -41.00 0.81
N THR A 64 18.52 -40.52 1.63
CA THR A 64 18.28 -39.46 2.62
C THR A 64 18.03 -38.13 1.95
N GLU A 65 18.77 -37.85 0.89
CA GLU A 65 18.63 -36.66 0.07
C GLU A 65 17.26 -36.63 -0.64
N ASP A 66 16.92 -37.73 -1.31
CA ASP A 66 15.65 -37.88 -2.02
C ASP A 66 14.44 -37.72 -1.07
N MET A 67 14.53 -38.27 0.15
CA MET A 67 13.49 -38.17 1.17
C MET A 67 13.36 -36.72 1.70
N ALA A 68 14.47 -36.08 2.01
CA ALA A 68 14.45 -34.69 2.49
C ALA A 68 13.88 -33.74 1.43
N LEU A 69 14.30 -33.88 0.16
CA LEU A 69 13.78 -33.13 -0.95
C LEU A 69 12.28 -33.37 -1.17
N SER A 70 11.84 -34.64 -1.15
CA SER A 70 10.42 -34.97 -1.34
C SER A 70 9.52 -34.34 -0.27
N ILE A 71 9.96 -34.31 0.98
CA ILE A 71 9.23 -33.67 2.08
C ILE A 71 9.08 -32.17 1.81
N VAL A 72 10.18 -31.51 1.45
CA VAL A 72 10.20 -30.04 1.28
C VAL A 72 9.47 -29.61 -0.01
N GLU A 73 9.60 -30.35 -1.10
CA GLU A 73 8.90 -30.09 -2.37
C GLU A 73 7.39 -30.31 -2.27
N ASN A 74 6.96 -31.27 -1.45
CA ASN A 74 5.54 -31.53 -1.20
C ASN A 74 4.91 -30.55 -0.19
N MET A 75 5.69 -29.69 0.47
CA MET A 75 5.14 -28.58 1.26
C MET A 75 4.54 -27.54 0.31
N GLU A 76 3.22 -27.55 0.16
CA GLU A 76 2.47 -26.75 -0.81
C GLU A 76 2.82 -25.24 -0.75
N SER A 77 2.99 -24.70 0.46
CA SER A 77 3.36 -23.29 0.66
C SER A 77 4.80 -22.97 0.24
N VAL A 78 5.71 -23.93 0.31
CA VAL A 78 7.14 -23.75 0.07
C VAL A 78 7.49 -24.13 -1.36
N GLY A 79 6.93 -25.23 -1.88
CA GLY A 79 7.15 -25.73 -3.23
C GLY A 79 6.61 -24.81 -4.33
N THR A 80 5.62 -23.94 -4.03
CA THR A 80 5.13 -22.93 -4.97
C THR A 80 6.02 -21.69 -5.03
N LEU A 81 6.68 -21.32 -3.92
CA LEU A 81 7.45 -20.08 -3.77
C LEU A 81 8.96 -20.31 -3.93
N CYS A 82 9.48 -21.48 -3.54
CA CYS A 82 10.90 -21.79 -3.51
C CYS A 82 11.23 -23.00 -4.38
N LYS A 83 12.43 -22.98 -4.94
CA LYS A 83 13.07 -24.16 -5.57
C LYS A 83 14.28 -24.51 -4.73
N PHE A 84 14.36 -25.76 -4.27
CA PHE A 84 15.52 -26.25 -3.53
C PHE A 84 16.59 -26.75 -4.51
N GLU A 85 17.83 -26.33 -4.27
CA GLU A 85 18.99 -26.77 -5.02
C GLU A 85 19.99 -27.39 -4.06
N VAL A 86 20.21 -28.69 -4.19
CA VAL A 86 21.20 -29.41 -3.36
C VAL A 86 22.60 -29.11 -3.88
N VAL A 87 23.49 -28.80 -2.96
CA VAL A 87 24.89 -28.46 -3.27
C VAL A 87 25.85 -29.33 -2.48
N ASP A 88 27.04 -29.55 -3.06
CA ASP A 88 28.01 -30.52 -2.58
C ASP A 88 28.79 -30.08 -1.31
N SER A 89 28.71 -28.81 -0.90
CA SER A 89 29.48 -28.32 0.25
C SER A 89 28.79 -27.17 1.00
N LYS A 90 29.06 -27.08 2.32
CA LYS A 90 28.58 -26.01 3.19
C LYS A 90 29.04 -24.62 2.73
N ASP A 91 30.26 -24.52 2.19
CA ASP A 91 30.82 -23.25 1.74
C ASP A 91 30.13 -22.78 0.45
N LYS A 92 29.68 -23.71 -0.39
CA LYS A 92 28.90 -23.39 -1.60
C LYS A 92 27.54 -22.79 -1.23
N VAL A 93 26.86 -23.32 -0.19
CA VAL A 93 25.61 -22.72 0.35
C VAL A 93 25.86 -21.29 0.78
N LYS A 94 26.91 -21.03 1.57
CA LYS A 94 27.25 -19.67 2.03
C LYS A 94 27.53 -18.72 0.85
N ASN A 95 28.35 -19.16 -0.10
CA ASN A 95 28.68 -18.38 -1.28
C ASN A 95 27.44 -18.04 -2.13
N MET A 96 26.49 -18.97 -2.29
CA MET A 96 25.27 -18.75 -3.05
C MET A 96 24.35 -17.73 -2.34
N VAL A 97 24.32 -17.72 -1.02
CA VAL A 97 23.57 -16.74 -0.23
C VAL A 97 24.27 -15.37 -0.24
N GLU A 98 25.59 -15.33 -0.07
CA GLU A 98 26.38 -14.08 -0.05
C GLU A 98 26.39 -13.34 -1.39
N ASN A 99 26.43 -14.06 -2.50
CA ASN A 99 26.40 -13.47 -3.84
C ASN A 99 24.98 -13.23 -4.39
N GLY A 100 23.93 -13.53 -3.58
CA GLY A 100 22.54 -13.30 -3.95
C GLY A 100 21.95 -14.30 -4.97
N SER A 101 22.65 -15.40 -5.27
CA SER A 101 22.14 -16.47 -6.15
C SER A 101 21.08 -17.33 -5.49
N ALA A 102 21.08 -17.40 -4.15
CA ALA A 102 20.07 -18.06 -3.35
C ALA A 102 19.43 -17.07 -2.36
N LEU A 103 18.12 -17.21 -2.13
CA LEU A 103 17.34 -16.43 -1.17
C LEU A 103 17.79 -16.74 0.27
N GLY A 104 18.20 -17.96 0.51
CA GLY A 104 18.67 -18.45 1.79
C GLY A 104 19.29 -19.82 1.64
N GLY A 105 19.86 -20.35 2.71
CA GLY A 105 20.49 -21.66 2.71
C GLY A 105 20.06 -22.49 3.91
N VAL A 106 19.99 -23.81 3.71
CA VAL A 106 19.71 -24.81 4.74
C VAL A 106 20.86 -25.81 4.77
N ILE A 107 21.44 -26.02 5.93
CA ILE A 107 22.48 -27.03 6.14
C ILE A 107 21.92 -28.05 7.13
N LEU A 108 21.74 -29.28 6.67
CA LEU A 108 21.38 -30.38 7.55
C LEU A 108 22.65 -30.94 8.22
N PRO A 109 22.58 -31.30 9.52
CA PRO A 109 23.67 -32.05 10.18
C PRO A 109 23.72 -33.48 9.67
N SER A 110 24.87 -34.16 9.85
CA SER A 110 25.02 -35.58 9.55
C SER A 110 24.06 -36.38 10.40
N ASP A 111 23.54 -37.49 9.86
CA ASP A 111 22.56 -38.38 10.53
C ASP A 111 21.24 -37.71 10.93
N TYR A 112 20.88 -36.54 10.29
CA TYR A 112 19.69 -35.78 10.65
C TYR A 112 18.40 -36.61 10.62
N ILE A 113 18.16 -37.34 9.56
CA ILE A 113 16.96 -38.20 9.41
C ILE A 113 16.97 -39.34 10.48
N HIS A 114 18.14 -39.90 10.74
CA HIS A 114 18.26 -40.95 11.73
C HIS A 114 18.07 -40.45 13.17
N SER A 115 18.53 -39.20 13.44
CA SER A 115 18.30 -38.54 14.73
C SER A 115 16.82 -38.25 14.99
N ILE A 116 16.07 -37.85 13.95
CA ILE A 116 14.61 -37.70 14.03
C ILE A 116 13.94 -38.98 14.43
N LEU A 117 14.28 -40.09 13.77
CA LEU A 117 13.70 -41.43 14.06
C LEU A 117 14.04 -41.93 15.46
N LYS A 118 15.18 -41.49 16.04
CA LYS A 118 15.60 -41.83 17.41
C LYS A 118 15.10 -40.87 18.50
N GLY A 119 14.44 -39.77 18.10
CA GLY A 119 14.04 -38.74 19.06
C GLY A 119 15.18 -37.80 19.51
N GLU A 120 16.30 -37.83 18.79
CA GLU A 120 17.42 -36.90 19.01
C GLU A 120 17.17 -35.61 18.23
N ASN A 121 17.04 -34.46 18.92
CA ASN A 121 16.73 -33.18 18.29
C ASN A 121 18.00 -32.51 17.74
N LEU A 122 18.51 -32.94 16.60
CA LEU A 122 19.49 -32.20 15.84
C LEU A 122 18.80 -31.05 15.10
N HIS A 123 19.38 -29.82 15.17
CA HIS A 123 18.77 -28.65 14.53
C HIS A 123 19.43 -28.36 13.19
N PRO A 124 18.64 -28.13 12.12
CA PRO A 124 19.18 -27.62 10.86
C PRO A 124 19.71 -26.19 11.04
N ILE A 125 20.76 -25.84 10.29
CA ILE A 125 21.34 -24.50 10.32
C ILE A 125 20.74 -23.72 9.14
N LEU A 126 20.08 -22.62 9.44
CA LEU A 126 19.59 -21.67 8.44
C LEU A 126 20.63 -20.58 8.19
N ILE A 127 20.91 -20.31 6.91
CA ILE A 127 21.79 -19.22 6.48
C ILE A 127 20.92 -18.17 5.82
N LEU A 128 20.90 -16.98 6.41
CA LEU A 128 20.17 -15.83 5.92
C LEU A 128 21.15 -14.81 5.33
N PRO A 129 20.81 -14.14 4.21
CA PRO A 129 21.62 -13.06 3.68
C PRO A 129 21.66 -11.87 4.65
N LYS A 130 22.76 -11.12 4.63
CA LYS A 130 22.89 -9.90 5.43
C LYS A 130 22.04 -8.80 4.82
N GLY A 131 21.01 -8.34 5.54
CA GLY A 131 20.16 -7.22 5.13
C GLY A 131 18.79 -7.27 5.77
N THR A 132 18.08 -6.15 5.73
CA THR A 132 16.69 -6.02 6.22
C THR A 132 15.68 -6.09 5.08
N ASP A 133 16.02 -6.75 3.98
CA ASP A 133 15.13 -6.89 2.82
C ASP A 133 13.89 -7.71 3.14
N LEU A 134 12.80 -7.34 2.50
CA LEU A 134 11.51 -8.03 2.64
C LEU A 134 11.63 -9.54 2.33
N ASN A 135 12.44 -9.88 1.33
CA ASN A 135 12.69 -11.27 0.92
C ASN A 135 13.34 -12.09 2.04
N ASN A 136 14.26 -11.49 2.80
CA ASN A 136 14.92 -12.16 3.93
C ASN A 136 13.93 -12.46 5.04
N LYS A 137 13.05 -11.50 5.35
CA LYS A 137 11.97 -11.69 6.33
C LYS A 137 10.95 -12.72 5.89
N LEU A 138 10.60 -12.75 4.60
CA LEU A 138 9.71 -13.78 4.05
C LEU A 138 10.32 -15.16 4.17
N PHE A 139 11.61 -15.31 3.83
CA PHE A 139 12.31 -16.60 3.97
C PHE A 139 12.42 -17.05 5.43
N GLU A 140 12.75 -16.13 6.34
CA GLU A 140 12.78 -16.39 7.79
C GLU A 140 11.41 -16.92 8.28
N ASN A 141 10.32 -16.23 7.95
CA ASN A 141 8.97 -16.65 8.34
C ASN A 141 8.55 -17.98 7.71
N LEU A 142 8.93 -18.23 6.45
CA LEU A 142 8.67 -19.51 5.77
C LEU A 142 9.45 -20.65 6.44
N ALA A 143 10.71 -20.42 6.79
CA ALA A 143 11.56 -21.40 7.45
C ALA A 143 11.06 -21.69 8.88
N GLU A 144 10.69 -20.67 9.65
CA GLU A 144 10.08 -20.84 10.97
C GLU A 144 8.75 -21.61 10.89
N GLY A 145 7.88 -21.25 9.93
CA GLY A 145 6.62 -21.96 9.69
C GLY A 145 6.83 -23.43 9.32
N GLY A 146 7.79 -23.70 8.43
CA GLY A 146 8.16 -25.08 8.04
C GLY A 146 8.70 -25.89 9.20
N CYS A 147 9.63 -25.32 9.98
CA CYS A 147 10.16 -25.97 11.18
C CYS A 147 9.06 -26.23 12.23
N GLY A 148 8.12 -25.30 12.39
CA GLY A 148 6.98 -25.45 13.31
C GLY A 148 6.04 -26.60 12.92
N ILE A 149 5.73 -26.75 11.63
CA ILE A 149 4.93 -27.89 11.12
C ILE A 149 5.67 -29.19 11.38
N PHE A 150 6.96 -29.24 11.07
CA PHE A 150 7.78 -30.42 11.25
C PHE A 150 7.86 -30.82 12.74
N ALA A 151 8.06 -29.86 13.64
CA ALA A 151 8.06 -30.11 15.08
C ALA A 151 6.71 -30.67 15.58
N ALA A 152 5.59 -30.17 15.03
CA ALA A 152 4.25 -30.66 15.38
C ALA A 152 4.02 -32.12 14.92
N VAL A 153 4.51 -32.47 13.72
CA VAL A 153 4.47 -33.87 13.22
C VAL A 153 5.27 -34.78 14.14
N GLN A 154 6.50 -34.39 14.48
CA GLN A 154 7.35 -35.18 15.38
C GLN A 154 6.73 -35.37 16.77
N ALA A 155 6.15 -34.30 17.34
CA ALA A 155 5.46 -34.39 18.63
C ALA A 155 4.30 -35.41 18.58
N GLY A 156 3.58 -35.49 17.45
CA GLY A 156 2.53 -36.48 17.22
C GLY A 156 3.08 -37.90 17.22
N VAL A 157 4.14 -38.15 16.47
CA VAL A 157 4.77 -39.49 16.37
C VAL A 157 5.32 -39.97 17.71
N TYR A 158 6.03 -39.06 18.45
CA TYR A 158 6.55 -39.41 19.79
C TYR A 158 5.42 -39.67 20.79
N SER A 159 4.31 -38.94 20.72
CA SER A 159 3.16 -39.21 21.59
C SER A 159 2.54 -40.58 21.34
N VAL A 160 2.49 -41.02 20.07
CA VAL A 160 2.03 -42.38 19.72
C VAL A 160 3.02 -43.44 20.20
N GLN A 161 4.32 -43.19 20.07
CA GLN A 161 5.38 -44.09 20.56
C GLN A 161 5.27 -44.26 22.07
N ASP A 162 5.15 -43.20 22.84
CA ASP A 162 5.01 -43.22 24.30
C ASP A 162 3.74 -43.95 24.73
N ALA A 163 2.62 -43.70 24.05
CA ALA A 163 1.37 -44.40 24.34
C ALA A 163 1.44 -45.91 24.07
N LEU A 164 2.11 -46.31 22.98
CA LEU A 164 2.31 -47.73 22.65
C LEU A 164 3.28 -48.43 23.63
N LEU A 165 4.35 -47.74 24.02
CA LEU A 165 5.29 -48.24 25.04
C LEU A 165 4.60 -48.44 26.39
N ALA A 166 3.79 -47.49 26.81
CA ALA A 166 3.01 -47.55 28.07
C ALA A 166 1.99 -48.72 28.04
N LYS A 167 1.39 -49.02 26.88
CA LYS A 167 0.37 -50.06 26.73
C LYS A 167 0.94 -51.46 26.53
N THR A 168 2.03 -51.58 25.80
CA THR A 168 2.57 -52.87 25.37
C THR A 168 3.85 -53.29 26.11
N GLY A 169 4.53 -52.35 26.76
CA GLY A 169 5.83 -52.52 27.40
C GLY A 169 6.97 -52.83 26.42
N LYS A 170 6.75 -52.65 25.12
CA LYS A 170 7.74 -52.91 24.06
C LYS A 170 8.00 -51.64 23.25
N GLU A 171 9.27 -51.40 22.95
CA GLU A 171 9.66 -50.34 22.03
C GLU A 171 9.12 -50.59 20.62
N VAL A 172 8.68 -49.55 19.95
CA VAL A 172 8.20 -49.58 18.58
C VAL A 172 9.38 -49.75 17.63
N SER A 173 9.29 -50.62 16.67
CA SER A 173 10.35 -50.83 15.68
C SER A 173 10.55 -49.56 14.84
N ILE A 174 11.80 -49.27 14.49
CA ILE A 174 12.20 -48.09 13.68
C ILE A 174 11.43 -48.08 12.35
N LEU A 175 11.16 -49.22 11.72
CA LEU A 175 10.37 -49.31 10.49
C LEU A 175 8.93 -48.81 10.69
N LYS A 176 8.29 -49.14 11.81
CA LYS A 176 6.94 -48.64 12.12
C LYS A 176 6.91 -47.15 12.47
N LEU A 177 7.98 -46.65 13.08
CA LEU A 177 8.11 -45.21 13.32
C LEU A 177 8.26 -44.43 12.01
N ALA A 178 9.09 -44.93 11.10
CA ALA A 178 9.25 -44.33 9.77
C ALA A 178 7.94 -44.34 8.95
N GLU A 179 7.15 -45.45 9.08
CA GLU A 179 5.84 -45.55 8.43
C GLU A 179 4.84 -44.54 9.01
N LEU A 180 4.83 -44.36 10.33
CA LEU A 180 4.03 -43.37 11.03
C LEU A 180 4.45 -41.93 10.66
N ASP A 181 5.75 -41.66 10.62
CA ASP A 181 6.26 -40.36 10.19
C ASP A 181 5.77 -39.99 8.79
N MET A 182 5.86 -40.94 7.85
CA MET A 182 5.38 -40.69 6.48
C MET A 182 3.86 -40.48 6.41
N GLU A 183 3.09 -41.24 7.21
CA GLU A 183 1.63 -41.06 7.26
C GLU A 183 1.24 -39.69 7.86
N TYR A 184 1.92 -39.23 8.91
CA TYR A 184 1.72 -37.89 9.48
C TYR A 184 2.14 -36.81 8.51
N VAL A 185 3.29 -36.95 7.85
CA VAL A 185 3.78 -36.00 6.82
C VAL A 185 2.75 -35.89 5.69
N ASN A 186 2.29 -37.02 5.15
CA ASN A 186 1.30 -37.06 4.07
C ASN A 186 -0.08 -36.51 4.49
N THR A 187 -0.38 -36.55 5.79
CA THR A 187 -1.64 -36.00 6.32
C THR A 187 -1.55 -34.52 6.59
N VAL A 188 -0.41 -34.01 7.08
CA VAL A 188 -0.27 -32.62 7.51
C VAL A 188 0.18 -31.67 6.37
N LEU A 189 0.97 -32.18 5.41
CA LEU A 189 1.48 -31.36 4.31
C LEU A 189 0.42 -30.83 3.33
N PRO A 190 -0.59 -31.61 2.90
CA PRO A 190 -1.60 -31.10 1.97
C PRO A 190 -2.65 -30.26 2.69
N ARG A 191 -2.27 -29.04 3.09
CA ARG A 191 -3.15 -28.11 3.82
C ARG A 191 -4.39 -27.71 3.03
N ALA A 192 -4.28 -27.58 1.71
CA ALA A 192 -5.40 -27.21 0.83
C ALA A 192 -6.53 -28.26 0.82
N THR A 193 -6.23 -29.52 1.23
CA THR A 193 -7.26 -30.56 1.34
C THR A 193 -8.14 -30.38 2.57
N TYR A 194 -7.60 -29.75 3.63
CA TYR A 194 -8.30 -29.59 4.91
C TYR A 194 -8.80 -28.17 5.16
N PHE A 195 -8.25 -27.19 4.46
CA PHE A 195 -8.60 -25.78 4.63
C PHE A 195 -8.96 -25.15 3.29
N ASP A 196 -10.19 -24.69 3.18
CA ASP A 196 -10.59 -23.82 2.08
C ASP A 196 -10.03 -22.44 2.36
N THR A 197 -9.06 -21.98 1.55
CA THR A 197 -8.46 -20.65 1.69
C THR A 197 -9.37 -19.63 1.05
N ASN A 198 -10.32 -19.11 1.80
CA ASN A 198 -10.97 -17.87 1.45
C ASN A 198 -10.02 -16.70 1.79
N MET A 199 -9.45 -16.09 0.78
CA MET A 199 -8.74 -14.82 0.97
C MET A 199 -9.75 -13.75 1.37
N VAL A 200 -9.95 -13.58 2.66
CA VAL A 200 -10.65 -12.41 3.19
C VAL A 200 -9.62 -11.29 3.22
N ASN A 201 -9.64 -10.44 2.21
CA ASN A 201 -8.88 -9.21 2.25
C ASN A 201 -9.38 -8.37 3.42
N SER A 202 -8.54 -8.13 4.40
CA SER A 202 -8.90 -7.51 5.68
C SER A 202 -9.35 -6.05 5.57
N GLU A 203 -9.24 -5.41 4.43
CA GLU A 203 -9.60 -4.00 4.24
C GLU A 203 -10.42 -3.70 2.97
N SER A 204 -10.38 -4.55 1.92
CA SER A 204 -11.23 -4.38 0.72
C SER A 204 -11.00 -5.56 -0.24
N ASP A 205 -12.05 -5.96 -0.99
CA ASP A 205 -11.98 -6.94 -2.10
C ASP A 205 -11.20 -6.41 -3.32
N LEU A 206 -10.29 -5.47 -3.10
CA LEU A 206 -9.51 -4.80 -4.13
C LEU A 206 -8.29 -5.62 -4.54
N THR A 207 -8.09 -5.74 -5.82
CA THR A 207 -6.82 -6.22 -6.35
C THR A 207 -5.70 -5.19 -6.10
N VAL A 208 -4.45 -5.65 -6.07
CA VAL A 208 -3.27 -4.78 -5.93
C VAL A 208 -3.25 -3.68 -7.00
N LYS A 209 -3.71 -4.01 -8.22
CA LYS A 209 -3.80 -3.05 -9.34
C LYS A 209 -4.81 -1.94 -9.06
N GLU A 210 -5.99 -2.28 -8.58
CA GLU A 210 -7.05 -1.32 -8.24
C GLU A 210 -6.65 -0.42 -7.07
N TYR A 211 -5.95 -0.98 -6.08
CA TYR A 211 -5.39 -0.20 -4.98
C TYR A 211 -4.42 0.88 -5.49
N TYR A 212 -3.38 0.48 -6.23
CA TYR A 212 -2.39 1.44 -6.73
C TYR A 212 -2.97 2.43 -7.75
N LEU A 213 -3.93 2.00 -8.57
CA LEU A 213 -4.65 2.89 -9.48
C LEU A 213 -5.42 3.97 -8.71
N SER A 214 -6.14 3.58 -7.65
CA SER A 214 -6.88 4.52 -6.79
C SER A 214 -5.95 5.52 -6.09
N MET A 215 -4.81 5.05 -5.57
CA MET A 215 -3.82 5.90 -4.92
C MET A 215 -3.11 6.83 -5.91
N ALA A 216 -2.79 6.36 -7.11
CA ALA A 216 -2.24 7.18 -8.17
C ALA A 216 -3.21 8.32 -8.57
N LEU A 217 -4.50 8.00 -8.70
CA LEU A 217 -5.54 9.01 -8.97
C LEU A 217 -5.67 10.02 -7.83
N ALA A 218 -5.59 9.57 -6.58
CA ALA A 218 -5.58 10.48 -5.43
C ALA A 218 -4.40 11.45 -5.48
N MET A 219 -3.21 10.96 -5.81
CA MET A 219 -2.03 11.79 -6.02
C MET A 219 -2.21 12.78 -7.18
N VAL A 220 -2.77 12.34 -8.31
CA VAL A 220 -3.09 13.20 -9.45
C VAL A 220 -4.04 14.33 -9.05
N ILE A 221 -5.13 14.03 -8.32
CA ILE A 221 -6.09 15.03 -7.86
C ILE A 221 -5.39 16.07 -6.98
N LEU A 222 -4.58 15.67 -6.00
CA LEU A 222 -3.90 16.61 -5.13
C LEU A 222 -2.85 17.43 -5.89
N LEU A 223 -2.05 16.81 -6.75
CA LEU A 223 -1.02 17.47 -7.55
C LEU A 223 -1.62 18.42 -8.61
N ALA A 224 -2.80 18.12 -9.16
CA ALA A 224 -3.51 19.00 -10.08
C ALA A 224 -3.82 20.39 -9.45
N GLY A 225 -3.81 20.46 -8.12
CA GLY A 225 -3.86 21.74 -7.38
C GLY A 225 -2.75 22.72 -7.78
N MET A 226 -1.60 22.25 -8.25
CA MET A 226 -0.53 23.12 -8.74
C MET A 226 -0.98 23.96 -9.96
N ALA A 227 -1.78 23.36 -10.84
CA ALA A 227 -2.33 24.04 -12.01
C ALA A 227 -3.41 25.07 -11.66
N MET A 228 -3.95 25.07 -10.42
CA MET A 228 -5.01 25.98 -9.98
C MET A 228 -4.51 27.37 -9.56
N ALA A 229 -3.20 27.61 -9.54
CA ALA A 229 -2.61 28.89 -9.16
C ALA A 229 -3.26 30.12 -9.83
N PRO A 230 -3.55 30.13 -11.15
CA PRO A 230 -4.18 31.27 -11.81
C PRO A 230 -5.60 31.57 -11.34
N VAL A 231 -6.33 30.54 -10.89
CA VAL A 231 -7.70 30.67 -10.38
C VAL A 231 -7.69 31.19 -8.96
N VAL A 232 -6.92 30.57 -8.08
CA VAL A 232 -6.96 30.85 -6.63
C VAL A 232 -6.27 32.18 -6.28
N SER A 233 -5.16 32.49 -6.92
CA SER A 233 -4.36 33.69 -6.63
C SER A 233 -4.29 34.69 -7.77
N GLY A 234 -5.27 34.65 -8.70
CA GLY A 234 -5.26 35.39 -9.95
C GLY A 234 -5.58 36.88 -9.84
N HIS A 235 -5.95 37.39 -8.66
CA HIS A 235 -6.39 38.78 -8.52
C HIS A 235 -5.36 39.68 -7.86
N ASN A 236 -5.33 40.96 -8.34
CA ASN A 236 -4.50 41.99 -7.75
C ASN A 236 -5.11 42.49 -6.43
N ARG A 237 -4.27 43.02 -5.55
CA ARG A 237 -4.64 43.62 -4.25
C ARG A 237 -5.76 44.66 -4.39
N ALA A 238 -5.73 45.48 -5.46
CA ALA A 238 -6.76 46.48 -5.78
C ALA A 238 -8.15 45.85 -6.03
N PHE A 239 -8.20 44.68 -6.66
CA PHE A 239 -9.44 43.94 -6.88
C PHE A 239 -10.05 43.44 -5.56
N TYR A 240 -9.24 42.88 -4.67
CA TYR A 240 -9.70 42.45 -3.35
C TYR A 240 -10.22 43.61 -2.51
N ASN A 241 -9.61 44.80 -2.60
CA ASN A 241 -10.09 45.97 -1.90
C ASN A 241 -11.45 46.43 -2.44
N LYS A 242 -11.64 46.44 -3.76
CA LYS A 242 -12.96 46.76 -4.37
C LYS A 242 -14.03 45.74 -3.98
N LEU A 243 -13.66 44.45 -3.93
CA LEU A 243 -14.55 43.38 -3.53
C LEU A 243 -15.02 43.56 -2.08
N LYS A 244 -14.10 43.93 -1.18
CA LYS A 244 -14.39 44.24 0.22
C LYS A 244 -15.34 45.42 0.36
N MET A 245 -15.12 46.47 -0.42
CA MET A 245 -16.01 47.64 -0.47
C MET A 245 -17.41 47.30 -0.98
N SER A 246 -17.52 46.30 -1.86
CA SER A 246 -18.80 45.77 -2.35
C SER A 246 -19.46 44.78 -1.40
N GLY A 247 -18.98 44.60 -0.16
CA GLY A 247 -19.57 43.71 0.85
C GLY A 247 -19.17 42.23 0.75
N VAL A 248 -18.26 41.86 -0.18
CA VAL A 248 -17.74 40.49 -0.27
C VAL A 248 -16.56 40.34 0.68
N GLY A 249 -16.80 39.76 1.83
CA GLY A 249 -15.77 39.48 2.82
C GLY A 249 -14.85 38.31 2.43
N PHE A 250 -13.78 38.15 3.21
CA PHE A 250 -12.78 37.09 3.00
C PHE A 250 -13.38 35.70 2.93
N LEU A 251 -14.28 35.32 3.86
CA LEU A 251 -14.90 33.99 3.91
C LEU A 251 -15.75 33.73 2.66
N LEU A 252 -16.54 34.73 2.23
CA LEU A 252 -17.39 34.59 1.08
C LEU A 252 -16.57 34.46 -0.21
N ASN A 253 -15.45 35.22 -0.32
CA ASN A 253 -14.50 35.04 -1.41
C ASN A 253 -13.86 33.67 -1.41
N SER A 254 -13.40 33.17 -0.25
CA SER A 254 -12.83 31.82 -0.10
C SER A 254 -13.81 30.74 -0.52
N LEU A 255 -15.09 30.88 -0.15
CA LEU A 255 -16.14 29.93 -0.51
C LEU A 255 -16.40 29.92 -2.03
N VAL A 256 -16.48 31.11 -2.67
CA VAL A 256 -16.65 31.20 -4.14
C VAL A 256 -15.47 30.56 -4.88
N VAL A 257 -14.24 30.85 -4.45
CA VAL A 257 -13.03 30.26 -5.05
C VAL A 257 -13.03 28.74 -4.87
N ASN A 258 -13.44 28.23 -3.71
CA ASN A 258 -13.53 26.79 -3.44
C ASN A 258 -14.55 26.11 -4.35
N ILE A 259 -15.75 26.72 -4.52
CA ILE A 259 -16.77 26.17 -5.43
C ILE A 259 -16.23 26.09 -6.87
N ILE A 260 -15.50 27.12 -7.32
CA ILE A 260 -14.95 27.13 -8.68
C ILE A 260 -13.86 26.06 -8.84
N VAL A 261 -12.95 25.96 -7.87
CA VAL A 261 -11.91 24.93 -7.89
C VAL A 261 -12.53 23.53 -7.85
N PHE A 262 -13.59 23.33 -7.05
CA PHE A 262 -14.37 22.10 -7.04
C PHE A 262 -14.94 21.75 -8.43
N LEU A 263 -15.54 22.70 -9.11
CA LEU A 263 -16.09 22.48 -10.45
C LEU A 263 -14.99 22.13 -11.47
N ILE A 264 -13.81 22.74 -11.37
CA ILE A 264 -12.69 22.41 -12.25
C ILE A 264 -12.20 20.99 -11.97
N TYR A 265 -12.07 20.59 -10.68
CA TYR A 265 -11.74 19.22 -10.29
C TYR A 265 -12.78 18.23 -10.81
N ALA A 266 -14.06 18.57 -10.73
CA ALA A 266 -15.11 17.72 -11.28
C ALA A 266 -14.95 17.50 -12.79
N VAL A 267 -14.57 18.55 -13.56
CA VAL A 267 -14.28 18.41 -15.00
C VAL A 267 -13.07 17.50 -15.24
N ILE A 268 -11.96 17.72 -14.51
CA ILE A 268 -10.76 16.88 -14.63
C ILE A 268 -11.10 15.43 -14.33
N TYR A 269 -11.84 15.18 -13.25
CA TYR A 269 -12.21 13.83 -12.83
C TYR A 269 -13.17 13.14 -13.82
N LEU A 270 -14.10 13.90 -14.41
CA LEU A 270 -14.97 13.39 -15.49
C LEU A 270 -14.17 12.98 -16.73
N ILE A 271 -13.12 13.71 -17.09
CA ILE A 271 -12.22 13.34 -18.19
C ILE A 271 -11.52 12.01 -17.88
N ILE A 272 -11.01 11.85 -16.65
CA ILE A 272 -10.37 10.61 -16.20
C ILE A 272 -11.35 9.42 -16.24
N LEU A 273 -12.58 9.62 -15.76
CA LEU A 273 -13.62 8.59 -15.83
C LEU A 273 -13.99 8.23 -17.28
N GLY A 274 -14.07 9.23 -18.15
CA GLY A 274 -14.27 9.01 -19.58
C GLY A 274 -13.15 8.15 -20.20
N LEU A 275 -11.90 8.38 -19.78
CA LEU A 275 -10.75 7.56 -20.20
C LEU A 275 -10.89 6.12 -19.68
N PHE A 276 -11.33 5.92 -18.44
CA PHE A 276 -11.58 4.56 -17.89
C PHE A 276 -12.65 3.81 -18.66
N CYS A 277 -13.74 4.49 -19.05
CA CYS A 277 -14.77 3.89 -19.91
C CYS A 277 -14.19 3.46 -21.27
N ILE A 278 -13.32 4.27 -21.89
CA ILE A 278 -12.65 3.94 -23.15
C ILE A 278 -11.72 2.74 -22.99
N LEU A 279 -10.98 2.66 -21.88
CA LEU A 279 -10.05 1.57 -21.55
C LEU A 279 -10.77 0.31 -21.02
N ARG A 280 -12.11 0.34 -20.92
CA ARG A 280 -12.93 -0.76 -20.40
C ARG A 280 -12.52 -1.23 -18.99
N VAL A 281 -12.17 -0.29 -18.15
CA VAL A 281 -11.94 -0.58 -16.73
C VAL A 281 -13.30 -0.75 -16.06
N ASP A 282 -13.52 -1.89 -15.39
CA ASP A 282 -14.76 -2.14 -14.66
C ASP A 282 -14.81 -1.22 -13.41
N ILE A 283 -15.76 -0.30 -13.42
CA ILE A 283 -15.98 0.65 -12.34
C ILE A 283 -17.45 0.63 -11.92
N GLN A 284 -17.68 0.65 -10.61
CA GLN A 284 -19.01 0.86 -10.04
C GLN A 284 -19.24 2.36 -9.83
N PHE A 285 -20.23 2.92 -10.47
CA PHE A 285 -20.53 4.34 -10.31
C PHE A 285 -21.15 4.61 -8.93
N ASN A 286 -20.40 5.29 -8.07
CA ASN A 286 -20.88 5.80 -6.78
C ASN A 286 -20.71 7.33 -6.76
N ILE A 287 -21.78 8.06 -6.49
CA ILE A 287 -21.77 9.53 -6.48
C ILE A 287 -20.81 10.09 -5.40
N LEU A 288 -20.67 9.42 -4.27
CA LEU A 288 -19.76 9.84 -3.20
C LEU A 288 -18.30 9.68 -3.62
N SER A 289 -17.97 8.59 -4.32
CA SER A 289 -16.62 8.34 -4.87
C SER A 289 -16.23 9.38 -5.94
N PHE A 290 -17.20 10.08 -6.53
CA PHE A 290 -16.95 11.18 -7.45
C PHE A 290 -16.86 12.53 -6.72
N VAL A 291 -17.82 12.86 -5.86
CA VAL A 291 -17.96 14.18 -5.25
C VAL A 291 -16.88 14.42 -4.19
N MET A 292 -16.61 13.44 -3.34
CA MET A 292 -15.70 13.60 -2.21
C MET A 292 -14.23 13.84 -2.60
N PRO A 293 -13.63 13.13 -3.55
CA PRO A 293 -12.28 13.44 -4.03
C PRO A 293 -12.16 14.87 -4.56
N CYS A 294 -13.11 15.33 -5.35
CA CYS A 294 -13.15 16.70 -5.87
C CYS A 294 -13.30 17.74 -4.75
N PHE A 295 -14.15 17.45 -3.76
CA PHE A 295 -14.38 18.35 -2.62
C PHE A 295 -13.15 18.47 -1.72
N ILE A 296 -12.52 17.35 -1.36
CA ILE A 296 -11.31 17.34 -0.51
C ILE A 296 -10.14 17.98 -1.26
N GLY A 297 -9.93 17.65 -2.54
CA GLY A 297 -8.91 18.25 -3.38
C GLY A 297 -9.07 19.78 -3.50
N SER A 298 -10.32 20.26 -3.65
CA SER A 298 -10.60 21.70 -3.76
C SER A 298 -10.29 22.44 -2.47
N ILE A 299 -10.69 21.91 -1.31
CA ILE A 299 -10.41 22.51 0.00
C ILE A 299 -8.91 22.49 0.29
N PHE A 300 -8.23 21.37 0.04
CA PHE A 300 -6.79 21.25 0.21
C PHE A 300 -6.04 22.31 -0.61
N THR A 301 -6.35 22.41 -1.89
CA THR A 301 -5.74 23.39 -2.80
C THR A 301 -6.00 24.82 -2.37
N THR A 302 -7.25 25.17 -2.12
CA THR A 302 -7.62 26.55 -1.73
C THR A 302 -7.04 26.93 -0.37
N ALA A 303 -6.96 25.99 0.58
CA ALA A 303 -6.35 26.22 1.87
C ALA A 303 -4.87 26.54 1.74
N ILE A 304 -4.10 25.75 1.00
CA ILE A 304 -2.65 25.97 0.84
C ILE A 304 -2.37 27.33 0.19
N TYR A 305 -3.02 27.65 -0.93
CA TYR A 305 -2.83 28.96 -1.57
C TYR A 305 -3.27 30.11 -0.68
N THR A 306 -4.36 29.95 0.06
CA THR A 306 -4.82 30.97 1.01
C THR A 306 -3.81 31.16 2.14
N LEU A 307 -3.24 30.07 2.65
CA LEU A 307 -2.23 30.11 3.73
C LEU A 307 -0.90 30.71 3.26
N CYS A 308 -0.45 30.43 2.05
CA CYS A 308 0.80 30.96 1.52
C CYS A 308 0.70 32.41 1.09
N GLY A 309 -0.43 32.81 0.49
CA GLY A 309 -0.64 34.14 -0.04
C GLY A 309 0.11 34.48 -1.32
N ASP A 310 1.04 33.62 -1.77
CA ASP A 310 1.80 33.79 -3.01
C ASP A 310 1.56 32.60 -3.95
N ARG A 311 1.53 32.87 -5.27
CA ARG A 311 1.30 31.89 -6.32
C ARG A 311 2.41 30.85 -6.43
N SER A 312 3.65 31.33 -6.41
CA SER A 312 4.82 30.49 -6.66
C SER A 312 5.04 29.49 -5.54
N TYR A 313 4.95 29.94 -4.30
CA TYR A 313 5.14 29.07 -3.13
C TYR A 313 3.95 28.13 -2.92
N GLY A 314 2.73 28.54 -3.26
CA GLY A 314 1.54 27.69 -3.13
C GLY A 314 1.65 26.39 -3.93
N GLY A 315 2.09 26.46 -5.19
CA GLY A 315 2.30 25.27 -6.01
C GLY A 315 3.40 24.35 -5.46
N LEU A 316 4.54 24.93 -5.04
CA LEU A 316 5.63 24.17 -4.43
C LEU A 316 5.19 23.42 -3.16
N LEU A 317 4.39 24.10 -2.31
CA LEU A 317 3.89 23.47 -1.08
C LEU A 317 2.85 22.39 -1.36
N ILE A 318 1.99 22.57 -2.37
CA ILE A 318 1.09 21.49 -2.81
C ILE A 318 1.90 20.26 -3.20
N PHE A 319 2.96 20.45 -4.00
CA PHE A 319 3.85 19.34 -4.38
C PHE A 319 4.48 18.68 -3.16
N ALA A 320 5.13 19.47 -2.30
CA ALA A 320 5.81 18.95 -1.11
C ALA A 320 4.86 18.19 -0.17
N PHE A 321 3.69 18.79 0.14
CA PHE A 321 2.71 18.14 0.99
C PHE A 321 2.10 16.89 0.34
N SER A 322 1.84 16.92 -0.97
CA SER A 322 1.33 15.75 -1.68
C SER A 322 2.31 14.59 -1.63
N MET A 323 3.63 14.84 -1.74
CA MET A 323 4.66 13.81 -1.61
C MET A 323 4.72 13.23 -0.18
N VAL A 324 4.75 14.08 0.83
CA VAL A 324 4.77 13.64 2.23
C VAL A 324 3.51 12.85 2.58
N PHE A 325 2.35 13.37 2.21
CA PHE A 325 1.08 12.71 2.46
C PHE A 325 0.88 11.47 1.58
N GLY A 326 1.51 11.41 0.41
CA GLY A 326 1.55 10.21 -0.43
C GLY A 326 2.28 9.06 0.27
N PHE A 327 3.40 9.35 0.90
CA PHE A 327 4.11 8.35 1.71
C PHE A 327 3.29 7.93 2.95
N LEU A 328 2.80 8.88 3.73
CA LEU A 328 2.01 8.61 4.92
C LEU A 328 0.65 7.96 4.62
N GLY A 329 0.08 8.27 3.46
CA GLY A 329 -1.24 7.80 3.05
C GLY A 329 -1.26 6.47 2.33
N GLY A 330 -0.09 5.85 2.07
CA GLY A 330 -0.04 4.54 1.42
C GLY A 330 0.02 4.56 -0.10
N ALA A 331 0.30 5.70 -0.74
CA ALA A 331 0.37 5.78 -2.20
C ALA A 331 1.63 5.09 -2.77
N PHE A 332 2.74 5.13 -2.04
CA PHE A 332 4.00 4.52 -2.46
C PHE A 332 4.19 3.12 -1.88
N VAL A 333 3.74 2.91 -0.64
CA VAL A 333 3.81 1.64 0.06
C VAL A 333 2.45 1.41 0.71
N PRO A 334 1.80 0.25 0.50
CA PRO A 334 0.51 -0.04 1.12
C PRO A 334 0.52 0.18 2.64
N VAL A 335 -0.56 0.74 3.17
CA VAL A 335 -0.67 1.05 4.61
C VAL A 335 -0.43 -0.19 5.48
N SER A 336 -0.84 -1.37 5.01
CA SER A 336 -0.63 -2.65 5.70
C SER A 336 0.85 -2.99 5.96
N LEU A 337 1.77 -2.50 5.12
CA LEU A 337 3.22 -2.73 5.24
C LEU A 337 3.95 -1.65 6.03
N LEU A 338 3.26 -0.57 6.43
CA LEU A 338 3.86 0.52 7.19
C LEU A 338 3.96 0.17 8.69
N PRO A 339 4.92 0.75 9.43
CA PRO A 339 4.99 0.63 10.89
C PRO A 339 3.72 1.12 11.58
N ASP A 340 3.38 0.54 12.74
CA ASP A 340 2.13 0.83 13.45
C ASP A 340 1.92 2.30 13.80
N THR A 341 3.01 3.03 14.07
CA THR A 341 2.98 4.48 14.29
C THR A 341 2.49 5.25 13.07
N ILE A 342 2.89 4.84 11.86
CA ILE A 342 2.46 5.47 10.61
C ILE A 342 1.05 5.01 10.24
N LYS A 343 0.69 3.74 10.48
CA LYS A 343 -0.68 3.24 10.30
C LYS A 343 -1.70 4.06 11.08
N ALA A 344 -1.38 4.46 12.32
CA ALA A 344 -2.25 5.27 13.14
C ALA A 344 -2.50 6.70 12.57
N ILE A 345 -1.53 7.24 11.82
CA ILE A 345 -1.60 8.60 11.23
C ILE A 345 -2.19 8.55 9.81
N SER A 346 -2.03 7.44 9.10
CA SER A 346 -2.44 7.27 7.70
C SER A 346 -3.89 7.68 7.40
N PRO A 347 -4.90 7.37 8.23
CA PRO A 347 -6.30 7.74 7.97
C PRO A 347 -6.55 9.25 7.90
N TYR A 348 -5.65 10.06 8.49
CA TYR A 348 -5.73 11.53 8.46
C TYR A 348 -4.99 12.15 7.27
N SER A 349 -4.26 11.35 6.50
CA SER A 349 -3.58 11.80 5.28
C SER A 349 -4.62 12.14 4.19
N PRO A 350 -4.56 13.32 3.56
CA PRO A 350 -5.46 13.65 2.46
C PRO A 350 -5.34 12.70 1.27
N VAL A 351 -4.16 12.10 1.04
CA VAL A 351 -3.96 11.09 -0.01
C VAL A 351 -4.73 9.82 0.32
N ASN A 352 -4.66 9.33 1.56
CA ASN A 352 -5.42 8.15 2.00
C ASN A 352 -6.92 8.44 1.95
N ILE A 353 -7.35 9.61 2.44
CA ILE A 353 -8.77 9.99 2.42
C ILE A 353 -9.31 10.02 0.99
N VAL A 354 -8.61 10.67 0.06
CA VAL A 354 -9.03 10.74 -1.34
C VAL A 354 -8.94 9.37 -2.00
N GLY A 355 -7.87 8.61 -1.75
CA GLY A 355 -7.67 7.26 -2.29
C GLY A 355 -8.77 6.29 -1.87
N SER A 356 -9.13 6.25 -0.58
CA SER A 356 -10.21 5.39 -0.09
C SER A 356 -11.59 5.76 -0.64
N GLN A 357 -11.84 7.05 -0.92
CA GLN A 357 -13.06 7.45 -1.64
C GLN A 357 -13.07 6.93 -3.08
N ILE A 358 -11.92 6.95 -3.77
CA ILE A 358 -11.79 6.43 -5.15
C ILE A 358 -11.88 4.91 -5.16
N MET A 359 -11.33 4.21 -4.16
CA MET A 359 -11.45 2.75 -4.02
C MET A 359 -12.90 2.29 -3.99
N GLY A 360 -13.82 3.10 -3.46
CA GLY A 360 -15.25 2.84 -3.53
C GLY A 360 -15.85 2.78 -4.93
N MET A 361 -15.07 2.98 -6.00
CA MET A 361 -15.48 2.73 -7.39
C MET A 361 -15.16 1.30 -7.85
N PHE A 362 -14.26 0.61 -7.14
CA PHE A 362 -13.81 -0.75 -7.46
C PHE A 362 -14.35 -1.78 -6.47
N SER A 363 -14.71 -1.35 -5.26
CA SER A 363 -15.22 -2.19 -4.18
C SER A 363 -16.41 -1.55 -3.46
N ALA A 364 -16.94 -2.22 -2.44
CA ALA A 364 -17.95 -1.63 -1.57
C ALA A 364 -17.44 -0.33 -0.93
N TYR A 365 -18.27 0.72 -0.96
CA TYR A 365 -17.90 2.04 -0.45
C TYR A 365 -17.70 2.02 1.07
N ASP A 366 -16.51 2.45 1.52
CA ASP A 366 -16.21 2.58 2.94
C ASP A 366 -16.73 3.92 3.51
N TYR A 367 -17.79 3.86 4.27
CA TYR A 367 -18.37 5.03 4.94
C TYR A 367 -17.51 5.54 6.11
N ALA A 368 -16.57 4.74 6.64
CA ALA A 368 -15.69 5.20 7.72
C ALA A 368 -14.71 6.26 7.21
N SER A 369 -14.21 6.11 5.99
CA SER A 369 -13.32 7.09 5.35
C SER A 369 -13.99 8.46 5.12
N LEU A 370 -15.32 8.50 4.96
CA LEU A 370 -16.09 9.73 4.81
C LEU A 370 -15.95 10.65 6.06
N LYS A 371 -15.94 10.07 7.26
CA LYS A 371 -15.76 10.84 8.51
C LYS A 371 -14.44 11.59 8.53
N TYR A 372 -13.35 10.91 8.15
CA TYR A 372 -12.02 11.53 8.09
C TYR A 372 -11.99 12.65 7.05
N GLY A 373 -12.65 12.46 5.89
CA GLY A 373 -12.77 13.49 4.86
C GLY A 373 -13.48 14.75 5.34
N ILE A 374 -14.61 14.60 6.03
CA ILE A 374 -15.38 15.73 6.59
C ILE A 374 -14.56 16.45 7.67
N VAL A 375 -13.95 15.70 8.60
CA VAL A 375 -13.11 16.28 9.67
C VAL A 375 -11.94 17.06 9.07
N PHE A 376 -11.25 16.50 8.08
CA PHE A 376 -10.16 17.16 7.39
C PHE A 376 -10.60 18.44 6.68
N ALA A 377 -11.73 18.40 5.97
CA ALA A 377 -12.29 19.55 5.29
C ALA A 377 -12.65 20.68 6.26
N VAL A 378 -13.33 20.35 7.37
CA VAL A 378 -13.69 21.32 8.42
C VAL A 378 -12.43 21.92 9.06
N PHE A 379 -11.43 21.08 9.38
CA PHE A 379 -10.15 21.54 9.93
C PHE A 379 -9.48 22.58 9.03
N LEU A 380 -9.31 22.27 7.74
CA LEU A 380 -8.68 23.19 6.79
C LEU A 380 -9.50 24.46 6.61
N TYR A 381 -10.84 24.37 6.59
CA TYR A 381 -11.69 25.54 6.49
C TYR A 381 -11.57 26.45 7.71
N VAL A 382 -11.51 25.89 8.91
CA VAL A 382 -11.29 26.64 10.15
C VAL A 382 -9.92 27.33 10.15
N VAL A 383 -8.86 26.62 9.74
CA VAL A 383 -7.50 27.18 9.65
C VAL A 383 -7.46 28.38 8.67
N THR A 384 -8.10 28.25 7.51
CA THR A 384 -8.18 29.35 6.54
C THR A 384 -9.02 30.52 7.06
N ALA A 385 -10.11 30.28 7.77
CA ALA A 385 -10.94 31.29 8.39
C ALA A 385 -10.18 32.07 9.49
N LEU A 386 -9.42 31.36 10.33
CA LEU A 386 -8.57 31.96 11.36
C LEU A 386 -7.53 32.91 10.77
N LYS A 387 -6.85 32.53 9.67
CA LYS A 387 -5.94 33.44 8.97
C LYS A 387 -6.65 34.71 8.49
N GLY A 388 -7.87 34.56 7.95
CA GLY A 388 -8.68 35.71 7.54
C GLY A 388 -9.03 36.65 8.69
N ALA A 389 -9.34 36.07 9.86
CA ALA A 389 -9.65 36.82 11.07
C ALA A 389 -8.39 37.57 11.61
N ILE A 390 -7.26 36.87 11.70
CA ILE A 390 -5.99 37.45 12.16
C ILE A 390 -5.57 38.61 11.26
N LYS A 391 -5.64 38.43 9.93
CA LYS A 391 -5.31 39.52 8.97
C LYS A 391 -6.22 40.72 9.13
N ARG A 392 -7.46 40.54 9.50
CA ARG A 392 -8.41 41.59 9.82
C ARG A 392 -8.03 42.32 11.11
N TRP A 393 -7.63 41.60 12.13
CA TRP A 393 -7.17 42.14 13.43
C TRP A 393 -5.91 43.01 13.28
N VAL A 394 -4.91 42.50 12.59
CA VAL A 394 -3.64 43.21 12.34
C VAL A 394 -3.91 44.53 11.56
N SER A 395 -4.77 44.49 10.55
CA SER A 395 -5.13 45.71 9.80
C SER A 395 -5.93 46.72 10.61
N PHE A 396 -6.64 46.32 11.67
CA PHE A 396 -7.27 47.25 12.62
C PHE A 396 -6.25 47.86 13.57
N GLY A 397 -5.22 47.14 13.98
CA GLY A 397 -4.16 47.64 14.86
C GLY A 397 -3.31 48.75 14.20
N GLU A 398 -3.04 48.62 12.89
CA GLU A 398 -2.31 49.67 12.14
C GLU A 398 -3.06 51.02 12.05
N TYR A 399 -4.38 51.04 12.21
CA TYR A 399 -5.17 52.25 12.22
C TYR A 399 -5.25 52.95 13.58
N TRP A 400 -4.75 52.31 14.66
CA TRP A 400 -4.72 52.92 16.00
C TRP A 400 -3.38 53.57 16.35
N PHE A 401 -2.36 53.42 15.50
CA PHE A 401 -1.03 53.99 15.68
C PHE A 401 -0.68 55.09 14.66
N ILE A 402 -1.69 55.62 13.93
CA ILE A 402 -1.63 56.83 13.15
C ILE A 402 -2.63 57.84 13.72
#